data_f4fcf413b3e0668872b38b016f53ddc5
#
_entry.id   f4fcf413b3e0668872b38b016f53ddc5
#
_cell.length_a   1.000
_cell.length_b   1.000
_cell.length_c   1.000
_cell.angle_alpha   90.00
_cell.angle_beta   90.00
_cell.angle_gamma   90.00
#
_symmetry.space_group_name_H-M   'P 1'
#
loop_
_entity.id
_entity.type
_entity.pdbx_description
1 polymer ?
#
loop_
_entity_poly.entity_id
_entity_poly.type
_entity_poly.pdbx_seq_one_letter_code
_entity_poly.pdbx_strand_id
1 'polypeptide(L)'
;MWKTDAVLVLIGPLLSVWLLAILVRRKLYREFPFFFAYISAVILVSGIRFWAIHDYSIYFKVFWFSEALYAVMAVLALHEVFHTVFNEFYEIWPWFWLIFPAAVGIFAWLKISDGIHHAPAQAPPIVALVLSAASTVNWIQAALFGLMCLLVWLVGNWEYYPVGIVTGFATLAVGSWAAYASVSGFGTKFNVIGKYGPPLAYFIAVLAWLRTFLRPPRPDKWEAWSKTITPQQISAEVNEYLRILRGKRSQ
;
A
#
# COMPACT_ATOMS: atom_id res chain seq x y z
N MET A 1 -0.20 -33.68 -3.83
CA MET A 1 -0.34 -32.30 -4.32
C MET A 1 -1.31 -31.46 -3.51
N TRP A 2 -2.47 -31.95 -3.11
CA TRP A 2 -3.51 -31.18 -2.37
C TRP A 2 -3.09 -30.62 -1.01
N LYS A 3 -2.21 -31.30 -0.25
CA LYS A 3 -1.83 -30.87 1.11
C LYS A 3 -0.94 -29.62 1.14
N THR A 4 -0.03 -29.48 0.20
CA THR A 4 0.84 -28.29 0.10
C THR A 4 0.11 -27.05 -0.38
N ASP A 5 -0.83 -27.20 -1.33
CA ASP A 5 -1.66 -26.10 -1.83
C ASP A 5 -2.57 -25.56 -0.70
N ALA A 6 -3.17 -26.44 0.09
CA ALA A 6 -4.04 -26.05 1.21
C ALA A 6 -3.27 -25.30 2.32
N VAL A 7 -2.04 -25.69 2.61
CA VAL A 7 -1.19 -25.02 3.62
C VAL A 7 -0.86 -23.61 3.19
N LEU A 8 -0.44 -23.40 1.94
CA LEU A 8 -0.11 -22.06 1.42
C LEU A 8 -1.31 -21.12 1.40
N VAL A 9 -2.50 -21.65 1.08
CA VAL A 9 -3.75 -20.88 1.06
C VAL A 9 -4.19 -20.46 2.46
N LEU A 10 -3.90 -21.24 3.49
CA LEU A 10 -4.35 -20.97 4.87
C LEU A 10 -3.37 -20.10 5.67
N ILE A 11 -2.05 -20.16 5.38
CA ILE A 11 -1.04 -19.41 6.14
C ILE A 11 -1.26 -17.89 6.02
N GLY A 12 -1.55 -17.39 4.83
CA GLY A 12 -1.79 -15.97 4.59
C GLY A 12 -2.92 -15.40 5.47
N PRO A 13 -4.13 -15.95 5.42
CA PRO A 13 -5.24 -15.55 6.29
C PRO A 13 -4.93 -15.66 7.78
N LEU A 14 -4.25 -16.71 8.23
CA LEU A 14 -3.88 -16.89 9.65
C LEU A 14 -2.93 -15.78 10.13
N LEU A 15 -1.92 -15.44 9.34
CA LEU A 15 -1.03 -14.32 9.66
C LEU A 15 -1.77 -12.99 9.62
N SER A 16 -2.76 -12.84 8.74
CA SER A 16 -3.61 -11.63 8.67
C SER A 16 -4.48 -11.49 9.93
N VAL A 17 -4.99 -12.58 10.49
CA VAL A 17 -5.69 -12.56 11.78
C VAL A 17 -4.76 -12.09 12.90
N TRP A 18 -3.51 -12.57 12.91
CA TRP A 18 -2.52 -12.12 13.89
C TRP A 18 -2.21 -10.63 13.71
N LEU A 19 -2.00 -10.18 12.47
CA LEU A 19 -1.80 -8.77 12.16
C LEU A 19 -2.98 -7.91 12.63
N LEU A 20 -4.22 -8.36 12.37
CA LEU A 20 -5.44 -7.68 12.82
C LEU A 20 -5.49 -7.57 14.34
N ALA A 21 -5.14 -8.64 15.07
CA ALA A 21 -5.09 -8.63 16.53
C ALA A 21 -4.07 -7.60 17.06
N ILE A 22 -2.91 -7.44 16.40
CA ILE A 22 -1.93 -6.42 16.75
C ILE A 22 -2.47 -5.01 16.50
N LEU A 23 -3.12 -4.77 15.36
CA LEU A 23 -3.72 -3.47 15.02
C LEU A 23 -4.79 -3.07 16.05
N VAL A 24 -5.63 -4.02 16.48
CA VAL A 24 -6.64 -3.80 17.53
C VAL A 24 -5.98 -3.52 18.88
N ARG A 25 -5.03 -4.38 19.29
CA ARG A 25 -4.35 -4.25 20.59
C ARG A 25 -3.62 -2.91 20.74
N ARG A 26 -3.00 -2.44 19.66
CA ARG A 26 -2.28 -1.16 19.62
C ARG A 26 -3.17 0.04 19.28
N LYS A 27 -4.47 -0.17 19.07
CA LYS A 27 -5.46 0.85 18.68
C LYS A 27 -5.13 1.56 17.34
N LEU A 28 -4.28 0.95 16.51
CA LEU A 28 -3.86 1.50 15.21
C LEU A 28 -5.00 1.53 14.18
N TYR A 29 -6.11 0.83 14.43
CA TYR A 29 -7.33 0.94 13.62
C TYR A 29 -7.95 2.35 13.63
N ARG A 30 -7.56 3.22 14.60
CA ARG A 30 -7.98 4.64 14.64
C ARG A 30 -7.08 5.52 13.77
N GLU A 31 -5.82 5.16 13.64
CA GLU A 31 -4.82 5.88 12.86
C GLU A 31 -4.88 5.46 11.39
N PHE A 32 -5.07 4.15 11.15
CA PHE A 32 -5.14 3.54 9.82
C PHE A 32 -6.43 2.73 9.62
N PRO A 33 -7.63 3.38 9.61
CA PRO A 33 -8.91 2.69 9.50
C PRO A 33 -9.10 1.96 8.17
N PHE A 34 -8.63 2.51 7.04
CA PHE A 34 -8.77 1.85 5.74
C PHE A 34 -7.79 0.69 5.57
N PHE A 35 -6.58 0.79 6.10
CA PHE A 35 -5.67 -0.35 6.14
C PHE A 35 -6.22 -1.48 7.03
N PHE A 36 -6.80 -1.13 8.18
CA PHE A 36 -7.49 -2.10 9.04
C PHE A 36 -8.66 -2.76 8.31
N ALA A 37 -9.47 -1.99 7.60
CA ALA A 37 -10.58 -2.50 6.80
C ALA A 37 -10.10 -3.41 5.66
N TYR A 38 -8.98 -3.08 5.00
CA TYR A 38 -8.35 -3.93 3.99
C TYR A 38 -7.97 -5.31 4.55
N ILE A 39 -7.25 -5.36 5.68
CA ILE A 39 -6.86 -6.63 6.31
C ILE A 39 -8.09 -7.42 6.78
N SER A 40 -9.10 -6.75 7.33
CA SER A 40 -10.37 -7.37 7.72
C SER A 40 -11.10 -7.99 6.52
N ALA A 41 -11.16 -7.26 5.39
CA ALA A 41 -11.75 -7.73 4.15
C ALA A 41 -11.02 -8.98 3.62
N VAL A 42 -9.68 -9.01 3.68
CA VAL A 42 -8.90 -10.19 3.26
C VAL A 42 -9.29 -11.43 4.06
N ILE A 43 -9.43 -11.31 5.38
CA ILE A 43 -9.82 -12.43 6.24
C ILE A 43 -11.24 -12.92 5.91
N LEU A 44 -12.20 -12.00 5.84
CA LEU A 44 -13.60 -12.31 5.53
C LEU A 44 -13.76 -12.99 4.17
N VAL A 45 -13.14 -12.39 3.15
CA VAL A 45 -13.19 -12.92 1.78
C VAL A 45 -12.52 -14.29 1.69
N SER A 46 -11.41 -14.51 2.40
CA SER A 46 -10.77 -15.83 2.43
C SER A 46 -11.70 -16.90 2.97
N GLY A 47 -12.48 -16.58 4.00
CA GLY A 47 -13.53 -17.47 4.52
C GLY A 47 -14.64 -17.73 3.50
N ILE A 48 -15.13 -16.69 2.81
CA ILE A 48 -16.17 -16.79 1.79
C ILE A 48 -15.68 -17.62 0.59
N ARG A 49 -14.45 -17.37 0.12
CA ARG A 49 -13.84 -18.15 -0.97
C ARG A 49 -13.69 -19.63 -0.60
N PHE A 50 -13.30 -19.91 0.65
CA PHE A 50 -13.20 -21.29 1.15
C PHE A 50 -14.57 -21.99 1.16
N TRP A 51 -15.63 -21.28 1.57
CA TRP A 51 -16.99 -21.82 1.52
C TRP A 51 -17.47 -22.04 0.07
N ALA A 52 -17.17 -21.11 -0.84
CA ALA A 52 -17.61 -21.14 -2.23
C ALA A 52 -16.88 -22.17 -3.09
N ILE A 53 -15.80 -22.79 -2.63
CA ILE A 53 -14.91 -23.67 -3.44
C ILE A 53 -15.63 -24.90 -4.01
N HIS A 54 -16.76 -25.28 -3.41
CA HIS A 54 -17.54 -26.45 -3.84
C HIS A 54 -18.44 -26.19 -5.07
N ASP A 55 -18.74 -24.93 -5.38
CA ASP A 55 -19.53 -24.53 -6.54
C ASP A 55 -18.71 -23.57 -7.42
N TYR A 56 -18.33 -24.04 -8.61
CA TYR A 56 -17.50 -23.25 -9.52
C TYR A 56 -18.18 -21.93 -9.94
N SER A 57 -19.50 -21.93 -10.16
CA SER A 57 -20.21 -20.71 -10.59
C SER A 57 -20.23 -19.65 -9.49
N ILE A 58 -20.46 -20.07 -8.25
CA ILE A 58 -20.45 -19.19 -7.08
C ILE A 58 -19.01 -18.72 -6.83
N TYR A 59 -18.04 -19.65 -6.84
CA TYR A 59 -16.63 -19.33 -6.66
C TYR A 59 -16.12 -18.30 -7.68
N PHE A 60 -16.47 -18.44 -8.96
CA PHE A 60 -16.07 -17.49 -10.00
C PHE A 60 -16.58 -16.08 -9.70
N LYS A 61 -17.86 -15.93 -9.34
CA LYS A 61 -18.43 -14.62 -8.98
C LYS A 61 -17.78 -14.02 -7.74
N VAL A 62 -17.64 -14.82 -6.68
CA VAL A 62 -17.00 -14.42 -5.42
C VAL A 62 -15.56 -14.00 -5.67
N PHE A 63 -14.83 -14.75 -6.50
CA PHE A 63 -13.44 -14.43 -6.83
C PHE A 63 -13.32 -13.04 -7.48
N TRP A 64 -14.05 -12.78 -8.55
CA TRP A 64 -13.93 -11.50 -9.26
C TRP A 64 -14.47 -10.32 -8.46
N PHE A 65 -15.56 -10.51 -7.73
CA PHE A 65 -16.06 -9.47 -6.85
C PHE A 65 -15.06 -9.13 -5.74
N SER A 66 -14.43 -10.13 -5.15
CA SER A 66 -13.46 -9.92 -4.09
C SER A 66 -12.14 -9.30 -4.61
N GLU A 67 -11.70 -9.60 -5.83
CA GLU A 67 -10.56 -8.90 -6.44
C GLU A 67 -10.86 -7.41 -6.64
N ALA A 68 -12.06 -7.07 -7.12
CA ALA A 68 -12.51 -5.68 -7.22
C ALA A 68 -12.54 -4.99 -5.84
N LEU A 69 -13.06 -5.68 -4.81
CA LEU A 69 -13.08 -5.17 -3.45
C LEU A 69 -11.67 -4.90 -2.91
N TYR A 70 -10.73 -5.83 -3.14
CA TYR A 70 -9.34 -5.64 -2.73
C TYR A 70 -8.69 -4.44 -3.43
N ALA A 71 -8.96 -4.24 -4.71
CA ALA A 71 -8.47 -3.09 -5.45
C ALA A 71 -8.95 -1.77 -4.81
N VAL A 72 -10.25 -1.66 -4.54
CA VAL A 72 -10.83 -0.46 -3.89
C VAL A 72 -10.24 -0.24 -2.50
N MET A 73 -10.21 -1.27 -1.66
CA MET A 73 -9.68 -1.17 -0.30
C MET A 73 -8.18 -0.83 -0.28
N ALA A 74 -7.39 -1.35 -1.22
CA ALA A 74 -5.99 -1.01 -1.35
C ALA A 74 -5.79 0.47 -1.73
N VAL A 75 -6.60 1.00 -2.67
CA VAL A 75 -6.56 2.43 -3.02
C VAL A 75 -6.89 3.30 -1.82
N LEU A 76 -7.92 2.95 -1.04
CA LEU A 76 -8.30 3.69 0.16
C LEU A 76 -7.20 3.65 1.23
N ALA A 77 -6.58 2.48 1.46
CA ALA A 77 -5.47 2.35 2.39
C ALA A 77 -4.23 3.14 1.93
N LEU A 78 -3.94 3.16 0.63
CA LEU A 78 -2.85 3.98 0.08
C LEU A 78 -3.15 5.48 0.15
N HIS A 79 -4.41 5.88 -0.06
CA HIS A 79 -4.84 7.27 0.13
C HIS A 79 -4.66 7.71 1.58
N GLU A 80 -5.01 6.86 2.54
CA GLU A 80 -4.82 7.11 3.97
C GLU A 80 -3.34 7.35 4.30
N VAL A 81 -2.45 6.48 3.81
CA VAL A 81 -1.00 6.65 3.99
C VAL A 81 -0.51 7.93 3.34
N PHE A 82 -0.95 8.22 2.11
CA PHE A 82 -0.61 9.46 1.42
C PHE A 82 -1.04 10.69 2.23
N HIS A 83 -2.28 10.67 2.73
CA HIS A 83 -2.79 11.75 3.58
C HIS A 83 -1.97 11.92 4.86
N THR A 84 -1.64 10.84 5.55
CA THR A 84 -0.85 10.89 6.79
C THR A 84 0.54 11.49 6.55
N VAL A 85 1.23 11.04 5.51
CA VAL A 85 2.61 11.49 5.19
C VAL A 85 2.65 12.94 4.72
N PHE A 86 1.63 13.36 3.97
CA PHE A 86 1.61 14.69 3.36
C PHE A 86 0.69 15.67 4.06
N ASN A 87 0.30 15.41 5.32
CA ASN A 87 -0.65 16.23 6.04
C ASN A 87 -0.22 17.71 6.12
N GLU A 88 1.05 18.00 6.34
CA GLU A 88 1.58 19.35 6.38
C GLU A 88 1.43 20.11 5.04
N PHE A 89 1.51 19.39 3.91
CA PHE A 89 1.36 20.00 2.60
C PHE A 89 -0.09 20.39 2.28
N TYR A 90 -1.08 19.74 2.89
CA TYR A 90 -2.48 20.12 2.74
C TYR A 90 -2.78 21.49 3.34
N GLU A 91 -2.06 21.89 4.40
CA GLU A 91 -2.21 23.21 5.02
C GLU A 91 -1.60 24.31 4.15
N ILE A 92 -0.51 24.00 3.43
CA ILE A 92 0.20 24.97 2.60
C ILE A 92 -0.48 25.15 1.23
N TRP A 93 -0.93 24.03 0.64
CA TRP A 93 -1.52 24.01 -0.71
C TRP A 93 -2.90 23.33 -0.73
N PRO A 94 -4.00 24.09 -0.73
CA PRO A 94 -5.34 23.53 -0.69
C PRO A 94 -5.70 22.57 -1.82
N TRP A 95 -5.05 22.71 -3.00
CA TRP A 95 -5.25 21.81 -4.15
C TRP A 95 -4.51 20.48 -4.05
N PHE A 96 -3.62 20.32 -3.05
CA PHE A 96 -2.80 19.11 -2.89
C PHE A 96 -3.64 17.85 -2.67
N TRP A 97 -4.85 17.98 -2.09
CA TRP A 97 -5.78 16.86 -1.91
C TRP A 97 -6.23 16.22 -3.22
N LEU A 98 -6.15 16.93 -4.35
CA LEU A 98 -6.49 16.42 -5.68
C LEU A 98 -5.39 15.54 -6.29
N ILE A 99 -4.15 15.62 -5.83
CA ILE A 99 -3.01 14.92 -6.44
C ILE A 99 -3.24 13.42 -6.45
N PHE A 100 -3.59 12.84 -5.29
CA PHE A 100 -3.79 11.40 -5.20
C PHE A 100 -5.00 10.92 -6.02
N PRO A 101 -6.20 11.50 -5.90
CA PRO A 101 -7.33 11.13 -6.74
C PRO A 101 -7.08 11.34 -8.24
N ALA A 102 -6.38 12.41 -8.62
CA ALA A 102 -6.01 12.67 -10.01
C ALA A 102 -5.05 11.60 -10.54
N ALA A 103 -4.02 11.24 -9.78
CA ALA A 103 -3.11 10.16 -10.13
C ALA A 103 -3.85 8.83 -10.30
N VAL A 104 -4.73 8.48 -9.35
CA VAL A 104 -5.58 7.28 -9.44
C VAL A 104 -6.44 7.33 -10.69
N GLY A 105 -7.11 8.46 -10.98
CA GLY A 105 -7.95 8.65 -12.16
C GLY A 105 -7.18 8.50 -13.47
N ILE A 106 -5.99 9.09 -13.57
CA ILE A 106 -5.13 9.01 -14.76
C ILE A 106 -4.67 7.56 -14.99
N PHE A 107 -4.15 6.89 -13.95
CA PHE A 107 -3.70 5.50 -14.08
C PHE A 107 -4.87 4.55 -14.40
N ALA A 108 -6.04 4.76 -13.77
CA ALA A 108 -7.24 3.98 -14.06
C ALA A 108 -7.67 4.17 -15.52
N TRP A 109 -7.73 5.41 -15.99
CA TRP A 109 -8.07 5.72 -17.37
C TRP A 109 -7.13 5.04 -18.36
N LEU A 110 -5.81 5.18 -18.17
CA LEU A 110 -4.81 4.57 -19.04
C LEU A 110 -4.92 3.05 -19.08
N LYS A 111 -5.11 2.40 -17.92
CA LYS A 111 -5.17 0.94 -17.84
C LYS A 111 -6.51 0.35 -18.30
N ILE A 112 -7.62 1.03 -18.05
CA ILE A 112 -8.94 0.61 -18.56
C ILE A 112 -8.99 0.78 -20.07
N SER A 113 -8.48 1.91 -20.59
CA SER A 113 -8.38 2.12 -22.03
C SER A 113 -7.51 1.04 -22.72
N ASP A 114 -6.35 0.75 -22.17
CA ASP A 114 -5.45 -0.32 -22.64
C ASP A 114 -6.14 -1.70 -22.58
N GLY A 115 -6.78 -2.01 -21.45
CA GLY A 115 -7.50 -3.27 -21.24
C GLY A 115 -8.67 -3.48 -22.19
N ILE A 116 -9.41 -2.43 -22.53
CA ILE A 116 -10.52 -2.51 -23.52
C ILE A 116 -9.99 -2.78 -24.93
N HIS A 117 -8.88 -2.13 -25.32
CA HIS A 117 -8.31 -2.26 -26.66
C HIS A 117 -7.57 -3.58 -26.89
N HIS A 118 -6.99 -4.17 -25.84
CA HIS A 118 -6.19 -5.39 -25.92
C HIS A 118 -6.86 -6.62 -25.28
N ALA A 119 -8.11 -6.50 -24.82
CA ALA A 119 -8.82 -7.63 -24.23
C ALA A 119 -9.01 -8.75 -25.28
N PRO A 120 -8.72 -10.01 -24.91
CA PRO A 120 -9.06 -11.13 -25.78
C PRO A 120 -10.56 -11.10 -26.10
N ALA A 121 -10.93 -11.24 -27.38
CA ALA A 121 -12.32 -11.16 -27.83
C ALA A 121 -13.29 -12.13 -27.11
N GLN A 122 -12.77 -13.12 -26.40
CA GLN A 122 -13.52 -14.14 -25.67
C GLN A 122 -13.59 -13.90 -24.17
N ALA A 123 -12.90 -12.87 -23.62
CA ALA A 123 -12.90 -12.62 -22.18
C ALA A 123 -14.18 -11.88 -21.75
N PRO A 124 -14.88 -12.32 -20.68
CA PRO A 124 -16.00 -11.55 -20.14
C PRO A 124 -15.55 -10.13 -19.76
N PRO A 125 -16.37 -9.08 -20.04
CA PRO A 125 -15.99 -7.68 -19.80
C PRO A 125 -15.60 -7.40 -18.32
N ILE A 126 -16.25 -8.08 -17.40
CA ILE A 126 -15.95 -7.96 -15.97
C ILE A 126 -14.52 -8.41 -15.63
N VAL A 127 -14.02 -9.44 -16.30
CA VAL A 127 -12.66 -9.94 -16.10
C VAL A 127 -11.64 -8.92 -16.57
N ALA A 128 -11.84 -8.35 -17.76
CA ALA A 128 -10.98 -7.30 -18.30
C ALA A 128 -10.96 -6.06 -17.39
N LEU A 129 -12.13 -5.63 -16.90
CA LEU A 129 -12.26 -4.49 -15.99
C LEU A 129 -11.52 -4.72 -14.69
N VAL A 130 -11.70 -5.88 -14.03
CA VAL A 130 -11.06 -6.18 -12.75
C VAL A 130 -9.54 -6.33 -12.89
N LEU A 131 -9.07 -6.95 -13.97
CA LEU A 131 -7.62 -7.04 -14.26
C LEU A 131 -7.00 -5.65 -14.49
N SER A 132 -7.70 -4.77 -15.22
CA SER A 132 -7.27 -3.39 -15.43
C SER A 132 -7.24 -2.59 -14.11
N ALA A 133 -8.25 -2.78 -13.26
CA ALA A 133 -8.27 -2.17 -11.93
C ALA A 133 -7.11 -2.68 -11.05
N ALA A 134 -6.86 -3.98 -11.00
CA ALA A 134 -5.74 -4.56 -10.26
C ALA A 134 -4.39 -4.05 -10.77
N SER A 135 -4.21 -3.96 -12.10
CA SER A 135 -3.02 -3.37 -12.71
C SER A 135 -2.84 -1.90 -12.33
N THR A 136 -3.92 -1.11 -12.30
CA THR A 136 -3.91 0.28 -11.85
C THR A 136 -3.42 0.39 -10.41
N VAL A 137 -3.96 -0.44 -9.51
CA VAL A 137 -3.54 -0.48 -8.10
C VAL A 137 -2.06 -0.80 -7.96
N ASN A 138 -1.55 -1.79 -8.70
CA ASN A 138 -0.13 -2.15 -8.69
C ASN A 138 0.77 -0.97 -9.11
N TRP A 139 0.37 -0.19 -10.12
CA TRP A 139 1.11 1.01 -10.53
C TRP A 139 1.09 2.10 -9.48
N ILE A 140 -0.06 2.33 -8.84
CA ILE A 140 -0.19 3.31 -7.75
C ILE A 140 0.68 2.89 -6.56
N GLN A 141 0.68 1.61 -6.20
CA GLN A 141 1.52 1.05 -5.14
C GLN A 141 3.01 1.28 -5.43
N ALA A 142 3.45 1.00 -6.66
CA ALA A 142 4.84 1.21 -7.07
C ALA A 142 5.22 2.70 -7.09
N ALA A 143 4.35 3.56 -7.61
CA ALA A 143 4.57 5.00 -7.66
C ALA A 143 4.65 5.61 -6.24
N LEU A 144 3.74 5.23 -5.35
CA LEU A 144 3.75 5.70 -3.97
C LEU A 144 4.99 5.22 -3.22
N PHE A 145 5.41 3.97 -3.44
CA PHE A 145 6.65 3.45 -2.86
C PHE A 145 7.88 4.22 -3.34
N GLY A 146 7.97 4.49 -4.66
CA GLY A 146 9.04 5.31 -5.22
C GLY A 146 9.07 6.73 -4.64
N LEU A 147 7.89 7.35 -4.49
CA LEU A 147 7.75 8.66 -3.87
C LEU A 147 8.19 8.65 -2.40
N MET A 148 7.78 7.63 -1.63
CA MET A 148 8.20 7.47 -0.24
C MET A 148 9.73 7.28 -0.12
N CYS A 149 10.33 6.46 -0.99
CA CYS A 149 11.78 6.30 -1.04
C CYS A 149 12.50 7.63 -1.34
N LEU A 150 11.96 8.41 -2.28
CA LEU A 150 12.51 9.74 -2.63
C LEU A 150 12.42 10.70 -1.45
N LEU A 151 11.28 10.77 -0.76
CA LEU A 151 11.10 11.61 0.42
C LEU A 151 12.05 11.25 1.55
N VAL A 152 12.18 9.96 1.81
CA VAL A 152 13.13 9.45 2.79
C VAL A 152 14.56 9.86 2.45
N TRP A 153 14.93 9.78 1.17
CA TRP A 153 16.27 10.18 0.71
C TRP A 153 16.49 11.69 0.84
N LEU A 154 15.47 12.52 0.54
CA LEU A 154 15.57 13.97 0.59
C LEU A 154 15.49 14.55 2.01
N VAL A 155 14.58 14.04 2.81
CA VAL A 155 14.24 14.62 4.13
C VAL A 155 14.90 13.86 5.27
N GLY A 156 15.29 12.60 5.04
CA GLY A 156 15.93 11.75 6.05
C GLY A 156 14.99 11.31 7.17
N ASN A 157 13.71 11.66 7.08
CA ASN A 157 12.70 11.34 8.08
C ASN A 157 11.86 10.14 7.67
N TRP A 158 11.72 9.14 8.58
CA TRP A 158 10.97 7.93 8.34
C TRP A 158 9.77 7.91 9.28
N GLU A 159 8.60 8.18 8.76
CA GLU A 159 7.39 7.78 9.44
C GLU A 159 7.26 6.25 9.38
N TYR A 160 7.45 5.62 10.51
CA TYR A 160 7.68 4.17 10.59
C TYR A 160 6.51 3.33 10.09
N TYR A 161 5.27 3.66 10.46
CA TYR A 161 4.09 2.90 10.07
C TYR A 161 3.67 3.12 8.61
N PRO A 162 3.55 4.35 8.11
CA PRO A 162 3.26 4.62 6.71
C PRO A 162 4.22 3.93 5.75
N VAL A 163 5.53 4.03 5.99
CA VAL A 163 6.56 3.37 5.18
C VAL A 163 6.41 1.86 5.21
N GLY A 164 6.12 1.28 6.37
CA GLY A 164 5.88 -0.16 6.50
C GLY A 164 4.66 -0.64 5.72
N ILE A 165 3.56 0.12 5.75
CA ILE A 165 2.34 -0.19 4.99
C ILE A 165 2.63 -0.16 3.49
N VAL A 166 3.27 0.92 3.00
CA VAL A 166 3.62 1.06 1.57
C VAL A 166 4.61 0.00 1.11
N THR A 167 5.59 -0.36 1.94
CA THR A 167 6.56 -1.44 1.62
C THR A 167 5.85 -2.78 1.41
N GLY A 168 4.88 -3.11 2.25
CA GLY A 168 4.09 -4.33 2.06
C GLY A 168 3.26 -4.29 0.77
N PHE A 169 2.59 -3.18 0.45
CA PHE A 169 1.87 -3.03 -0.81
C PHE A 169 2.81 -3.07 -2.02
N ALA A 170 3.99 -2.45 -1.95
CA ALA A 170 5.00 -2.54 -3.01
C ALA A 170 5.47 -3.98 -3.24
N THR A 171 5.64 -4.76 -2.16
CA THR A 171 5.97 -6.19 -2.25
C THR A 171 4.89 -6.96 -3.00
N LEU A 172 3.60 -6.68 -2.72
CA LEU A 172 2.47 -7.26 -3.45
C LEU A 172 2.50 -6.88 -4.93
N ALA A 173 2.70 -5.59 -5.25
CA ALA A 173 2.75 -5.10 -6.61
C ALA A 173 3.87 -5.75 -7.43
N VAL A 174 5.09 -5.74 -6.90
CA VAL A 174 6.28 -6.32 -7.55
C VAL A 174 6.12 -7.84 -7.72
N GLY A 175 5.68 -8.53 -6.67
CA GLY A 175 5.48 -9.98 -6.73
C GLY A 175 4.40 -10.41 -7.70
N SER A 176 3.27 -9.70 -7.73
CA SER A 176 2.19 -9.94 -8.70
C SER A 176 2.67 -9.63 -10.12
N TRP A 177 3.31 -8.49 -10.33
CA TRP A 177 3.84 -8.10 -11.63
C TRP A 177 4.86 -9.12 -12.15
N ALA A 178 5.83 -9.54 -11.32
CA ALA A 178 6.83 -10.53 -11.68
C ALA A 178 6.21 -11.88 -12.04
N ALA A 179 5.17 -12.32 -11.30
CA ALA A 179 4.44 -13.54 -11.60
C ALA A 179 3.73 -13.47 -12.96
N TYR A 180 3.02 -12.38 -13.24
CA TYR A 180 2.33 -12.20 -14.52
C TYR A 180 3.31 -12.02 -15.69
N ALA A 181 4.38 -11.23 -15.51
CA ALA A 181 5.41 -11.06 -16.53
C ALA A 181 6.12 -12.37 -16.88
N SER A 182 6.35 -13.25 -15.90
CA SER A 182 6.96 -14.56 -16.09
C SER A 182 6.07 -15.46 -16.95
N VAL A 183 4.76 -15.46 -16.70
CA VAL A 183 3.80 -16.27 -17.50
C VAL A 183 3.65 -15.72 -18.91
N SER A 184 3.54 -14.39 -19.06
CA SER A 184 3.36 -13.77 -20.38
C SER A 184 4.62 -13.84 -21.25
N GLY A 185 5.81 -13.71 -20.68
CA GLY A 185 7.07 -13.72 -21.41
C GLY A 185 7.61 -15.11 -21.73
N PHE A 186 7.44 -16.07 -20.82
CA PHE A 186 8.02 -17.40 -20.95
C PHE A 186 6.99 -18.52 -21.18
N GLY A 187 5.69 -18.16 -21.23
CA GLY A 187 4.60 -19.07 -21.56
C GLY A 187 4.25 -20.07 -20.45
N THR A 188 3.54 -21.12 -20.84
CA THR A 188 2.92 -22.10 -19.92
C THR A 188 3.89 -22.86 -19.01
N LYS A 189 5.16 -22.92 -19.35
CA LYS A 189 6.20 -23.52 -18.48
C LYS A 189 6.33 -22.83 -17.13
N PHE A 190 5.95 -21.54 -17.07
CA PHE A 190 6.03 -20.73 -15.85
C PHE A 190 4.68 -20.57 -15.13
N ASN A 191 3.65 -21.34 -15.50
CA ASN A 191 2.34 -21.33 -14.82
C ASN A 191 2.45 -21.59 -13.30
N VAL A 192 3.49 -22.31 -12.84
CA VAL A 192 3.76 -22.53 -11.43
C VAL A 192 4.06 -21.20 -10.73
N ILE A 193 4.85 -20.32 -11.34
CA ILE A 193 5.15 -18.97 -10.82
C ILE A 193 3.88 -18.11 -10.84
N GLY A 194 3.08 -18.15 -11.90
CA GLY A 194 1.80 -17.45 -11.96
C GLY A 194 0.82 -17.89 -10.87
N LYS A 195 0.80 -19.20 -10.57
CA LYS A 195 -0.09 -19.78 -9.54
C LYS A 195 0.35 -19.45 -8.12
N TYR A 196 1.64 -19.55 -7.82
CA TYR A 196 2.16 -19.42 -6.45
C TYR A 196 2.79 -18.07 -6.14
N GLY A 197 3.17 -17.29 -7.16
CA GLY A 197 3.79 -15.98 -7.02
C GLY A 197 2.95 -14.99 -6.22
N PRO A 198 1.69 -14.71 -6.60
CA PRO A 198 0.85 -13.76 -5.86
C PRO A 198 0.59 -14.18 -4.39
N PRO A 199 0.25 -15.46 -4.06
CA PRO A 199 0.15 -15.88 -2.67
C PRO A 199 1.43 -15.74 -1.87
N LEU A 200 2.59 -16.03 -2.48
CA LEU A 200 3.89 -15.86 -1.85
C LEU A 200 4.20 -14.38 -1.62
N ALA A 201 3.93 -13.51 -2.59
CA ALA A 201 4.08 -12.07 -2.44
C ALA A 201 3.21 -11.52 -1.31
N TYR A 202 1.96 -12.00 -1.20
CA TYR A 202 1.08 -11.66 -0.09
C TYR A 202 1.65 -12.13 1.25
N PHE A 203 2.15 -13.34 1.33
CA PHE A 203 2.78 -13.86 2.54
C PHE A 203 3.96 -12.98 2.98
N ILE A 204 4.84 -12.60 2.05
CA ILE A 204 5.99 -11.72 2.34
C ILE A 204 5.51 -10.33 2.78
N ALA A 205 4.47 -9.79 2.14
CA ALA A 205 3.89 -8.50 2.51
C ALA A 205 3.33 -8.52 3.93
N VAL A 206 2.59 -9.58 4.32
CA VAL A 206 2.08 -9.72 5.69
C VAL A 206 3.21 -9.83 6.70
N LEU A 207 4.29 -10.53 6.38
CA LEU A 207 5.48 -10.57 7.25
C LEU A 207 6.14 -9.20 7.40
N ALA A 208 6.22 -8.42 6.31
CA ALA A 208 6.72 -7.05 6.35
C ALA A 208 5.85 -6.15 7.25
N TRP A 209 4.52 -6.25 7.13
CA TRP A 209 3.58 -5.54 8.00
C TRP A 209 3.70 -5.98 9.45
N LEU A 210 3.73 -7.29 9.72
CA LEU A 210 3.93 -7.82 11.07
C LEU A 210 5.22 -7.29 11.69
N ARG A 211 6.33 -7.32 10.95
CA ARG A 211 7.60 -6.78 11.41
C ARG A 211 7.48 -5.29 11.75
N THR A 212 6.78 -4.52 10.93
CA THR A 212 6.56 -3.10 11.16
C THR A 212 5.73 -2.86 12.42
N PHE A 213 4.59 -3.53 12.54
CA PHE A 213 3.67 -3.28 13.64
C PHE A 213 4.05 -3.98 14.95
N LEU A 214 4.95 -4.96 14.95
CA LEU A 214 5.49 -5.55 16.18
C LEU A 214 6.53 -4.67 16.84
N ARG A 215 7.29 -3.88 16.07
CA ARG A 215 8.28 -2.97 16.63
C ARG A 215 7.60 -1.74 17.22
N PRO A 216 8.10 -1.22 18.35
CA PRO A 216 7.65 0.09 18.82
C PRO A 216 8.07 1.17 17.81
N PRO A 217 7.25 2.22 17.62
CA PRO A 217 7.67 3.36 16.83
C PRO A 217 8.96 3.91 17.43
N ARG A 218 9.94 4.18 16.58
CA ARG A 218 11.12 4.92 17.06
C ARG A 218 10.65 6.32 17.39
N PRO A 219 11.06 6.88 18.55
CA PRO A 219 10.78 8.27 18.82
C PRO A 219 11.34 9.09 17.66
N ASP A 220 10.49 9.93 17.10
CA ASP A 220 10.87 10.77 15.98
C ASP A 220 12.07 11.60 16.41
N LYS A 221 13.14 11.62 15.60
CA LYS A 221 14.31 12.44 15.90
C LYS A 221 13.92 13.91 16.05
N TRP A 222 12.88 14.32 15.31
CA TRP A 222 12.30 15.66 15.38
C TRP A 222 11.59 15.90 16.72
N GLU A 223 10.78 14.97 17.21
CA GLU A 223 10.18 15.05 18.56
C GLU A 223 11.23 15.08 19.68
N ALA A 224 12.28 14.27 19.54
CA ALA A 224 13.39 14.29 20.48
C ALA A 224 14.14 15.62 20.42
N TRP A 225 14.30 16.19 19.24
CA TRP A 225 14.95 17.49 19.02
C TRP A 225 14.07 18.64 19.49
N SER A 226 12.76 18.64 19.16
CA SER A 226 11.80 19.65 19.60
C SER A 226 11.58 19.67 21.13
N LYS A 227 11.74 18.53 21.79
CA LYS A 227 11.71 18.45 23.27
C LYS A 227 13.00 18.98 23.91
N THR A 228 14.10 19.05 23.16
CA THR A 228 15.40 19.52 23.67
C THR A 228 15.60 21.02 23.44
N ILE A 229 14.88 21.63 22.50
CA ILE A 229 15.00 23.05 22.17
C ILE A 229 13.83 23.80 22.81
N THR A 230 14.14 24.63 23.77
CA THR A 230 13.14 25.53 24.34
C THR A 230 12.80 26.66 23.36
N PRO A 231 11.54 27.16 23.33
CA PRO A 231 11.16 28.33 22.50
C PRO A 231 12.08 29.53 22.66
N GLN A 232 12.68 29.67 23.85
CA GLN A 232 13.67 30.72 24.16
C GLN A 232 15.00 30.54 23.43
N GLN A 233 15.46 29.29 23.20
CA GLN A 233 16.66 29.00 22.41
C GLN A 233 16.44 29.30 20.94
N ILE A 234 15.26 28.95 20.41
CA ILE A 234 14.91 29.30 19.02
C ILE A 234 14.87 30.82 18.83
N SER A 235 14.24 31.55 19.75
CA SER A 235 14.18 33.01 19.68
C SER A 235 15.56 33.66 19.79
N ALA A 236 16.46 33.10 20.58
CA ALA A 236 17.84 33.58 20.70
C ALA A 236 18.63 33.39 19.39
N GLU A 237 18.57 32.19 18.80
CA GLU A 237 19.20 31.91 17.51
C GLU A 237 18.64 32.78 16.37
N VAL A 238 17.31 32.91 16.27
CA VAL A 238 16.68 33.77 15.26
C VAL A 238 17.12 35.23 15.42
N ASN A 239 17.18 35.72 16.64
CA ASN A 239 17.63 37.08 16.92
C ASN A 239 19.12 37.28 16.58
N GLU A 240 19.96 36.28 16.78
CA GLU A 240 21.37 36.31 16.40
C GLU A 240 21.54 36.33 14.87
N TYR A 241 20.79 35.49 14.13
CA TYR A 241 20.76 35.52 12.66
C TYR A 241 20.28 36.88 12.12
N LEU A 242 19.23 37.44 12.70
CA LEU A 242 18.73 38.77 12.30
C LEU A 242 19.74 39.86 12.59
N ARG A 243 20.52 39.77 13.68
CA ARG A 243 21.61 40.70 14.00
C ARG A 243 22.74 40.60 12.99
N ILE A 244 23.14 39.41 12.58
CA ILE A 244 24.18 39.19 11.56
C ILE A 244 23.72 39.74 10.22
N LEU A 245 22.48 39.51 9.82
CA LEU A 245 21.92 40.03 8.56
C LEU A 245 21.82 41.56 8.56
N ARG A 246 21.47 42.19 9.67
CA ARG A 246 21.45 43.66 9.80
C ARG A 246 22.84 44.25 9.78
N GLY A 247 23.84 43.61 10.40
CA GLY A 247 25.23 44.06 10.40
C GLY A 247 25.89 44.03 9.01
N LYS A 248 25.45 43.11 8.11
CA LYS A 248 25.92 43.05 6.71
C LYS A 248 25.29 44.10 5.79
N ARG A 249 24.20 44.76 6.21
CA ARG A 249 23.54 45.83 5.42
C ARG A 249 24.11 47.24 5.71
N SER A 250 24.98 47.37 6.70
CA SER A 250 25.58 48.66 7.12
C SER A 250 27.05 48.82 6.69
N GLN A 251 27.54 47.95 5.85
CA GLN A 251 28.82 48.09 5.09
C GLN A 251 28.51 48.21 3.60
#